data_1ec6da6d2f85bc683a4f6200428add06
#
_entry.id   1ec6da6d2f85bc683a4f6200428add06
#
_cell.length_a   1.000
_cell.length_b   1.000
_cell.length_c   1.000
_cell.angle_alpha   90.00
_cell.angle_beta   90.00
_cell.angle_gamma   90.00
#
_symmetry.space_group_name_H-M   'P 1'
#
loop_
_entity.id
_entity.type
_entity.pdbx_description
1 polymer ?
#
loop_
_entity_poly.entity_id
_entity_poly.type
_entity_poly.pdbx_seq_one_letter_code
_entity_poly.pdbx_strand_id
1 'polypeptide(L)'
;MKTESSVQAWEESVTIPTYPVPPPDPNPMFLEKRVYQGSSGKVYPNAFTDRICNQRKQQAYKAVFLENEYIKLMILPEIGGRIHIGLDKTNDYDFFYRQRVIKPALVGLLGPWISGGVEFNWPQHHRPSTFMPVDHLIERHASGSCTVWLSEHEAMNRMKGMVGISL
;
A
#
# COMPACT_ATOMS: atom_id res chain seq x y z
N MET A 1 33.41 -9.62 18.49
CA MET A 1 32.18 -10.16 17.90
C MET A 1 31.26 -8.97 17.66
N LYS A 2 30.99 -8.59 16.39
CA LYS A 2 29.90 -7.66 16.12
C LYS A 2 28.61 -8.40 16.44
N THR A 3 27.85 -7.92 17.39
CA THR A 3 26.47 -8.36 17.60
C THR A 3 25.75 -8.09 16.28
N GLU A 4 25.32 -9.13 15.57
CA GLU A 4 24.45 -8.97 14.43
C GLU A 4 23.21 -8.24 14.95
N SER A 5 22.96 -7.04 14.40
CA SER A 5 21.78 -6.27 14.78
C SER A 5 20.57 -7.02 14.22
N SER A 6 19.79 -7.61 15.12
CA SER A 6 18.59 -8.35 14.72
C SER A 6 17.54 -7.39 14.19
N VAL A 7 16.94 -7.75 13.07
CA VAL A 7 15.80 -7.04 12.51
C VAL A 7 14.58 -7.27 13.40
N GLN A 8 13.87 -6.20 13.74
CA GLN A 8 12.59 -6.27 14.43
C GLN A 8 11.45 -6.07 13.42
N ALA A 9 10.37 -6.80 13.62
CA ALA A 9 9.14 -6.66 12.84
C ALA A 9 7.94 -6.76 13.76
N TRP A 10 6.99 -5.81 13.63
CA TRP A 10 5.78 -5.77 14.47
C TRP A 10 4.62 -5.07 13.76
N GLU A 11 3.44 -5.26 14.30
CA GLU A 11 2.23 -4.55 13.89
C GLU A 11 1.87 -3.49 14.92
N GLU A 12 1.41 -2.35 14.47
CA GLU A 12 0.98 -1.24 15.30
C GLU A 12 -0.14 -0.45 14.63
N SER A 13 -1.07 0.08 15.41
CA SER A 13 -2.08 1.00 14.91
C SER A 13 -1.51 2.42 14.83
N VAL A 14 -1.51 2.99 13.64
CA VAL A 14 -1.08 4.37 13.39
C VAL A 14 -2.25 5.23 12.92
N THR A 15 -2.33 6.47 13.41
CA THR A 15 -3.37 7.41 13.00
C THR A 15 -2.81 8.38 11.97
N ILE A 16 -3.42 8.41 10.77
CA ILE A 16 -3.01 9.30 9.69
C ILE A 16 -4.21 10.15 9.26
N PRO A 17 -4.05 11.48 9.13
CA PRO A 17 -5.09 12.33 8.56
C PRO A 17 -5.45 11.86 7.16
N THR A 18 -6.72 11.56 6.91
CA THR A 18 -7.17 10.92 5.66
C THR A 18 -8.42 11.59 5.12
N TYR A 19 -8.49 11.76 3.82
CA TYR A 19 -9.71 12.03 3.08
C TYR A 19 -10.28 10.68 2.64
N PRO A 20 -11.34 10.17 3.30
CA PRO A 20 -11.82 8.82 3.06
C PRO A 20 -12.35 8.63 1.65
N VAL A 21 -12.22 7.42 1.18
CA VAL A 21 -12.91 6.96 -0.03
C VAL A 21 -14.28 6.42 0.38
N PRO A 22 -15.38 6.89 -0.21
CA PRO A 22 -16.69 6.32 0.05
C PRO A 22 -16.78 4.89 -0.50
N PRO A 23 -17.80 4.12 -0.12
CA PRO A 23 -18.04 2.81 -0.71
C PRO A 23 -18.05 2.89 -2.24
N PRO A 24 -17.51 1.87 -2.93
CA PRO A 24 -17.53 1.81 -4.38
C PRO A 24 -18.96 1.70 -4.92
N ASP A 25 -19.13 1.98 -6.20
CA ASP A 25 -20.39 1.76 -6.89
C ASP A 25 -20.71 0.25 -6.87
N PRO A 26 -21.91 -0.16 -6.42
CA PRO A 26 -22.30 -1.57 -6.41
C PRO A 26 -22.47 -2.15 -7.82
N ASN A 27 -22.65 -1.30 -8.82
CA ASN A 27 -22.77 -1.74 -10.21
C ASN A 27 -21.38 -1.80 -10.86
N PRO A 28 -20.99 -2.93 -11.48
CA PRO A 28 -19.71 -3.02 -12.16
C PRO A 28 -19.65 -2.03 -13.34
N MET A 29 -18.48 -1.43 -13.53
CA MET A 29 -18.22 -0.60 -14.71
C MET A 29 -17.80 -1.51 -15.88
N PHE A 30 -18.65 -1.66 -16.87
CA PHE A 30 -18.36 -2.46 -18.08
C PHE A 30 -17.80 -1.64 -19.22
N LEU A 31 -18.43 -0.51 -19.50
CA LEU A 31 -18.05 0.42 -20.53
C LEU A 31 -18.09 1.82 -19.96
N GLU A 32 -16.94 2.36 -19.66
CA GLU A 32 -16.83 3.66 -19.08
C GLU A 32 -15.71 4.45 -19.76
N LYS A 33 -15.99 5.72 -20.03
CA LYS A 33 -15.03 6.62 -20.65
C LYS A 33 -14.18 7.40 -19.63
N ARG A 34 -14.47 7.24 -18.36
CA ARG A 34 -13.69 7.83 -17.26
C ARG A 34 -12.42 7.02 -17.04
N VAL A 35 -11.48 7.17 -17.93
CA VAL A 35 -10.20 6.47 -17.89
C VAL A 35 -9.09 7.48 -17.63
N TYR A 36 -8.12 7.09 -16.81
CA TYR A 36 -6.88 7.82 -16.75
C TYR A 36 -5.93 7.33 -17.85
N GLN A 37 -4.85 8.04 -18.06
CA GLN A 37 -3.86 7.71 -19.08
C GLN A 37 -3.37 6.25 -18.94
N GLY A 38 -3.50 5.48 -20.01
CA GLY A 38 -3.08 4.08 -20.08
C GLY A 38 -4.06 3.05 -19.53
N SER A 39 -5.22 3.46 -19.00
CA SER A 39 -6.27 2.55 -18.55
C SER A 39 -7.28 2.24 -19.64
N SER A 40 -7.77 0.99 -19.66
CA SER A 40 -8.90 0.60 -20.53
C SER A 40 -10.27 1.02 -19.97
N GLY A 41 -10.35 1.37 -18.68
CA GLY A 41 -11.60 1.60 -17.97
C GLY A 41 -12.37 0.33 -17.62
N LYS A 42 -11.92 -0.84 -18.01
CA LYS A 42 -12.57 -2.13 -17.73
C LYS A 42 -11.97 -2.73 -16.47
N VAL A 43 -12.73 -2.78 -15.40
CA VAL A 43 -12.23 -3.22 -14.08
C VAL A 43 -13.02 -4.39 -13.49
N TYR A 44 -14.05 -4.91 -14.23
CA TYR A 44 -14.80 -6.08 -13.77
C TYR A 44 -13.87 -7.26 -13.46
N PRO A 45 -14.03 -8.00 -12.35
CA PRO A 45 -15.17 -7.99 -11.44
C PRO A 45 -15.08 -7.01 -10.27
N ASN A 46 -14.12 -6.10 -10.27
CA ASN A 46 -13.98 -5.14 -9.19
C ASN A 46 -15.01 -4.02 -9.30
N ALA A 47 -15.48 -3.51 -8.17
CA ALA A 47 -16.31 -2.32 -8.11
C ALA A 47 -15.46 -1.06 -8.31
N PHE A 48 -16.01 -0.04 -8.96
CA PHE A 48 -15.33 1.21 -9.28
C PHE A 48 -15.69 2.30 -8.27
N THR A 49 -14.71 3.13 -7.92
CA THR A 49 -14.91 4.31 -7.07
C THR A 49 -14.55 5.57 -7.84
N ASP A 50 -15.51 6.47 -8.00
CA ASP A 50 -15.36 7.72 -8.73
C ASP A 50 -15.50 8.98 -7.86
N ARG A 51 -15.51 8.79 -6.55
CA ARG A 51 -15.70 9.87 -5.58
C ARG A 51 -14.67 9.79 -4.46
N ILE A 52 -14.30 10.95 -3.94
CA ILE A 52 -13.44 11.12 -2.77
C ILE A 52 -14.13 12.10 -1.84
N CYS A 53 -14.12 11.81 -0.54
CA CYS A 53 -14.65 12.73 0.46
C CYS A 53 -13.80 14.00 0.55
N ASN A 54 -14.46 15.14 0.68
CA ASN A 54 -13.80 16.44 0.85
C ASN A 54 -13.52 16.79 2.32
N GLN A 55 -13.93 15.94 3.24
CA GLN A 55 -13.72 16.14 4.67
C GLN A 55 -12.62 15.22 5.18
N ARG A 56 -11.60 15.83 5.76
CA ARG A 56 -10.49 15.11 6.40
C ARG A 56 -10.93 14.54 7.74
N LYS A 57 -10.53 13.30 8.01
CA LYS A 57 -10.72 12.60 9.28
C LYS A 57 -9.38 12.06 9.78
N GLN A 58 -9.27 11.84 11.09
CA GLN A 58 -8.23 11.01 11.64
C GLN A 58 -8.65 9.55 11.43
N GLN A 59 -7.83 8.79 10.74
CA GLN A 59 -8.11 7.39 10.44
C GLN A 59 -6.99 6.51 10.97
N ALA A 60 -7.37 5.47 11.72
CA ALA A 60 -6.44 4.45 12.17
C ALA A 60 -6.16 3.46 11.04
N TYR A 61 -4.89 3.08 10.88
CA TYR A 61 -4.42 2.05 9.97
C TYR A 61 -3.60 1.03 10.73
N LYS A 62 -3.74 -0.23 10.40
CA LYS A 62 -2.82 -1.26 10.84
C LYS A 62 -1.54 -1.11 10.01
N ALA A 63 -0.46 -0.69 10.63
CA ALA A 63 0.86 -0.60 10.01
C ALA A 63 1.71 -1.81 10.39
N VAL A 64 2.54 -2.27 9.46
CA VAL A 64 3.60 -3.24 9.71
C VAL A 64 4.93 -2.53 9.63
N PHE A 65 5.74 -2.69 10.66
CA PHE A 65 7.07 -2.11 10.74
C PHE A 65 8.15 -3.15 10.54
N LEU A 66 9.21 -2.76 9.84
CA LEU A 66 10.49 -3.45 9.78
C LEU A 66 11.57 -2.46 10.24
N GLU A 67 12.41 -2.86 11.17
CA GLU A 67 13.45 -1.99 11.71
C GLU A 67 14.72 -2.75 12.06
N ASN A 68 15.87 -2.17 11.70
CA ASN A 68 17.18 -2.56 12.17
C ASN A 68 17.93 -1.35 12.77
N GLU A 69 19.23 -1.45 12.95
CA GLU A 69 20.07 -0.36 13.47
C GLU A 69 20.01 0.90 12.59
N TYR A 70 19.87 0.74 11.25
CA TYR A 70 20.02 1.81 10.27
C TYR A 70 18.73 2.28 9.66
N ILE A 71 17.79 1.38 9.44
CA ILE A 71 16.59 1.63 8.63
C ILE A 71 15.33 1.28 9.42
N LYS A 72 14.30 2.11 9.28
CA LYS A 72 12.94 1.80 9.70
C LYS A 72 11.96 1.99 8.55
N LEU A 73 11.20 0.94 8.25
CA LEU A 73 10.14 0.96 7.24
C LEU A 73 8.77 0.91 7.91
N MET A 74 7.80 1.62 7.36
CA MET A 74 6.39 1.49 7.69
C MET A 74 5.61 1.07 6.44
N ILE A 75 4.93 -0.05 6.53
CA ILE A 75 4.14 -0.67 5.46
C ILE A 75 2.67 -0.56 5.83
N LEU A 76 1.80 -0.24 4.88
CA LEU A 76 0.36 -0.10 5.07
C LEU A 76 -0.41 -1.17 4.26
N PRO A 77 -0.69 -2.36 4.84
CA PRO A 77 -1.42 -3.42 4.15
C PRO A 77 -2.83 -3.01 3.70
N GLU A 78 -3.52 -2.16 4.49
CA GLU A 78 -4.90 -1.74 4.19
C GLU A 78 -5.03 -0.86 2.94
N ILE A 79 -3.92 -0.30 2.46
CA ILE A 79 -3.90 0.53 1.26
C ILE A 79 -2.81 0.07 0.27
N GLY A 80 -2.98 -1.15 -0.21
CA GLY A 80 -2.17 -1.75 -1.26
C GLY A 80 -0.84 -2.33 -0.83
N GLY A 81 -0.56 -2.41 0.48
CA GLY A 81 0.71 -2.95 0.98
C GLY A 81 1.92 -2.07 0.66
N ARG A 82 1.70 -0.78 0.44
CA ARG A 82 2.78 0.16 0.10
C ARG A 82 3.75 0.38 1.26
N ILE A 83 5.01 0.63 0.95
CA ILE A 83 5.94 1.18 1.92
C ILE A 83 5.63 2.69 2.01
N HIS A 84 5.13 3.13 3.15
CA HIS A 84 4.72 4.52 3.36
C HIS A 84 5.85 5.39 3.89
N ILE A 85 6.68 4.84 4.77
CA ILE A 85 7.87 5.50 5.33
C ILE A 85 9.08 4.63 5.10
N GLY A 86 10.19 5.27 4.70
CA GLY A 86 11.52 4.69 4.70
C GLY A 86 12.47 5.67 5.38
N LEU A 87 12.77 5.43 6.66
CA LEU A 87 13.62 6.29 7.47
C LEU A 87 15.03 5.76 7.56
N ASP A 88 16.01 6.56 7.18
CA ASP A 88 17.41 6.38 7.54
C ASP A 88 17.63 6.95 8.95
N LYS A 89 17.86 6.06 9.92
CA LYS A 89 18.02 6.41 11.34
C LYS A 89 19.37 7.08 11.63
N THR A 90 20.33 7.01 10.71
CA THR A 90 21.66 7.58 10.93
C THR A 90 21.67 9.11 10.83
N ASN A 91 20.73 9.67 10.09
CA ASN A 91 20.63 11.11 9.83
C ASN A 91 19.19 11.64 9.90
N ASP A 92 18.24 10.84 10.38
CA ASP A 92 16.80 11.14 10.49
C ASP A 92 16.19 11.57 9.13
N TYR A 93 16.59 10.89 8.06
CA TYR A 93 16.17 11.20 6.70
C TYR A 93 15.13 10.20 6.19
N ASP A 94 13.91 10.69 5.89
CA ASP A 94 12.87 9.91 5.19
C ASP A 94 13.23 9.88 3.70
N PHE A 95 13.80 8.76 3.23
CA PHE A 95 14.31 8.63 1.86
C PHE A 95 13.24 8.32 0.82
N PHE A 96 11.98 8.12 1.25
CA PHE A 96 10.84 8.09 0.36
C PHE A 96 10.02 9.36 0.51
N TYR A 97 9.80 10.07 -0.60
CA TYR A 97 8.81 11.15 -0.59
C TYR A 97 7.44 10.57 -0.20
N ARG A 98 6.78 11.20 0.75
CA ARG A 98 5.43 10.84 1.17
C ARG A 98 4.58 12.03 1.52
N GLN A 99 3.30 11.87 1.38
CA GLN A 99 2.34 12.83 1.90
C GLN A 99 2.08 12.54 3.39
N ARG A 100 1.99 13.59 4.19
CA ARG A 100 1.60 13.48 5.62
C ARG A 100 0.10 13.34 5.81
N VAL A 101 -0.66 13.42 4.73
CA VAL A 101 -2.11 13.29 4.67
C VAL A 101 -2.43 12.34 3.53
N ILE A 102 -3.21 11.32 3.78
CA ILE A 102 -3.69 10.44 2.72
C ILE A 102 -4.86 11.14 2.02
N LYS A 103 -4.61 11.64 0.82
CA LYS A 103 -5.62 12.24 -0.05
C LYS A 103 -5.54 11.59 -1.42
N PRO A 104 -6.44 10.63 -1.72
CA PRO A 104 -6.42 9.95 -3.01
C PRO A 104 -6.73 10.88 -4.17
N ALA A 105 -6.18 10.54 -5.34
CA ALA A 105 -6.60 11.04 -6.63
C ALA A 105 -7.29 9.94 -7.42
N LEU A 106 -8.18 10.28 -8.35
CA LEU A 106 -8.92 9.30 -9.17
C LEU A 106 -8.14 8.96 -10.45
N VAL A 107 -6.97 8.38 -10.29
CA VAL A 107 -6.06 8.03 -11.40
C VAL A 107 -5.68 6.54 -11.42
N GLY A 108 -6.09 5.77 -10.42
CA GLY A 108 -5.91 4.31 -10.38
C GLY A 108 -6.95 3.59 -11.23
N LEU A 109 -6.73 2.30 -11.52
CA LEU A 109 -7.66 1.48 -12.29
C LEU A 109 -9.08 1.43 -11.71
N LEU A 110 -9.19 1.28 -10.39
CA LEU A 110 -10.47 1.30 -9.67
C LEU A 110 -10.90 2.70 -9.24
N GLY A 111 -10.13 3.71 -9.51
CA GLY A 111 -10.32 5.09 -9.11
C GLY A 111 -9.25 5.59 -8.15
N PRO A 112 -9.30 5.30 -6.85
CA PRO A 112 -8.38 5.88 -5.89
C PRO A 112 -6.94 5.44 -6.06
N TRP A 113 -6.04 6.39 -5.90
CA TRP A 113 -4.59 6.22 -5.89
C TRP A 113 -3.96 7.29 -5.02
N ILE A 114 -2.89 6.99 -4.30
CA ILE A 114 -2.12 7.97 -3.54
C ILE A 114 -0.68 8.04 -4.02
N SER A 115 -0.12 9.25 -4.04
CA SER A 115 1.28 9.47 -4.37
C SER A 115 2.19 9.27 -3.15
N GLY A 116 3.48 9.07 -3.40
CA GLY A 116 4.52 8.93 -2.39
C GLY A 116 4.68 7.51 -1.85
N GLY A 117 5.78 7.25 -1.16
CA GLY A 117 6.18 5.92 -0.76
C GLY A 117 6.52 5.02 -1.93
N VAL A 118 6.44 3.71 -1.72
CA VAL A 118 6.66 2.70 -2.78
C VAL A 118 5.38 1.94 -3.04
N GLU A 119 4.93 1.95 -4.27
CA GLU A 119 3.82 1.15 -4.78
C GLU A 119 4.37 -0.05 -5.54
N PHE A 120 3.81 -1.22 -5.30
CA PHE A 120 4.16 -2.44 -6.02
C PHE A 120 3.12 -2.70 -7.11
N ASN A 121 3.55 -2.84 -8.36
CA ASN A 121 2.66 -2.97 -9.51
C ASN A 121 2.83 -4.32 -10.20
N TRP A 122 1.72 -5.05 -10.33
CA TRP A 122 1.55 -6.26 -11.14
C TRP A 122 0.07 -6.52 -11.41
N PRO A 123 -0.34 -7.09 -12.51
CA PRO A 123 0.40 -7.26 -13.77
C PRO A 123 0.55 -5.95 -14.54
N GLN A 124 0.01 -4.86 -14.00
CA GLN A 124 -0.03 -3.54 -14.63
C GLN A 124 0.14 -2.43 -13.58
N HIS A 125 0.49 -1.22 -14.03
CA HIS A 125 0.69 -0.07 -13.16
C HIS A 125 -0.64 0.41 -12.55
N HIS A 126 -0.55 0.95 -11.35
CA HIS A 126 -1.70 1.36 -10.53
C HIS A 126 -2.77 0.26 -10.49
N ARG A 127 -2.31 -0.96 -10.18
CA ARG A 127 -3.15 -2.17 -10.15
C ARG A 127 -4.45 -1.93 -9.35
N PRO A 128 -5.51 -2.73 -9.57
CA PRO A 128 -6.78 -2.56 -8.86
C PRO A 128 -6.64 -2.43 -7.34
N SER A 129 -5.80 -3.25 -6.73
CA SER A 129 -5.56 -3.26 -5.28
C SER A 129 -4.58 -2.20 -4.77
N THR A 130 -4.13 -1.26 -5.59
CA THR A 130 -3.20 -0.20 -5.11
C THR A 130 -3.77 0.63 -3.95
N PHE A 131 -5.09 0.65 -3.81
CA PHE A 131 -5.83 1.32 -2.73
C PHE A 131 -6.82 0.38 -2.03
N MET A 132 -6.55 -0.91 -2.02
CA MET A 132 -7.36 -1.94 -1.37
C MET A 132 -6.50 -2.71 -0.36
N PRO A 133 -7.12 -3.33 0.65
CA PRO A 133 -6.39 -4.20 1.56
C PRO A 133 -5.73 -5.38 0.82
N VAL A 134 -4.54 -5.72 1.27
CA VAL A 134 -3.81 -6.92 0.87
C VAL A 134 -3.52 -7.78 2.09
N ASP A 135 -3.40 -9.09 1.90
CA ASP A 135 -2.97 -10.00 2.96
C ASP A 135 -1.49 -9.76 3.28
N HIS A 136 -1.09 -9.97 4.53
CA HIS A 136 0.30 -9.86 4.94
C HIS A 136 0.68 -10.92 5.97
N LEU A 137 1.99 -11.23 5.99
CA LEU A 137 2.61 -12.14 6.93
C LEU A 137 4.01 -11.64 7.29
N ILE A 138 4.35 -11.68 8.57
CA ILE A 138 5.71 -11.43 9.05
C ILE A 138 6.42 -12.78 9.20
N GLU A 139 7.47 -13.00 8.40
CA GLU A 139 8.36 -14.14 8.49
C GLU A 139 9.67 -13.72 9.17
N ARG A 140 10.07 -14.46 10.22
CA ARG A 140 11.33 -14.26 10.92
C ARG A 140 12.28 -15.40 10.59
N HIS A 141 13.46 -15.05 10.11
CA HIS A 141 14.46 -16.02 9.67
C HIS A 141 15.49 -16.32 10.77
N ALA A 142 16.04 -17.53 10.75
CA ALA A 142 17.10 -17.92 11.69
C ALA A 142 18.38 -17.07 11.59
N SER A 143 18.56 -16.40 10.45
CA SER A 143 19.66 -15.42 10.22
C SER A 143 19.52 -14.12 11.00
N GLY A 144 18.36 -13.88 11.65
CA GLY A 144 18.06 -12.62 12.32
C GLY A 144 17.40 -11.59 11.40
N SER A 145 17.22 -11.88 10.10
CA SER A 145 16.45 -11.06 9.17
C SER A 145 14.94 -11.29 9.32
N CYS A 146 14.14 -10.34 8.84
CA CYS A 146 12.69 -10.47 8.76
C CYS A 146 12.21 -10.11 7.36
N THR A 147 11.15 -10.79 6.91
CA THR A 147 10.45 -10.48 5.66
C THR A 147 8.98 -10.21 5.95
N VAL A 148 8.47 -9.10 5.45
CA VAL A 148 7.03 -8.84 5.38
C VAL A 148 6.57 -9.25 3.99
N TRP A 149 5.80 -10.33 3.93
CA TRP A 149 5.14 -10.78 2.71
C TRP A 149 3.81 -10.05 2.55
N LEU A 150 3.56 -9.58 1.34
CA LEU A 150 2.28 -9.00 0.92
C LEU A 150 1.73 -9.84 -0.20
N SER A 151 0.45 -10.19 -0.17
CA SER A 151 -0.15 -10.98 -1.23
C SER A 151 -1.59 -10.59 -1.52
N GLU A 152 -2.00 -10.83 -2.76
CA GLU A 152 -3.37 -10.63 -3.20
C GLU A 152 -3.75 -11.58 -4.33
N HIS A 153 -5.07 -11.78 -4.48
CA HIS A 153 -5.64 -12.38 -5.68
C HIS A 153 -6.12 -11.25 -6.61
N GLU A 154 -5.46 -11.12 -7.74
CA GLU A 154 -5.85 -10.18 -8.78
C GLU A 154 -6.96 -10.82 -9.63
N ALA A 155 -8.20 -10.33 -9.42
CA ALA A 155 -9.40 -10.98 -9.94
C ALA A 155 -9.61 -10.76 -11.45
N MET A 156 -9.09 -9.68 -12.02
CA MET A 156 -9.27 -9.36 -13.46
C MET A 156 -8.53 -10.37 -14.35
N ASN A 157 -7.30 -10.72 -13.98
CA ASN A 157 -6.45 -11.65 -14.73
C ASN A 157 -6.34 -13.03 -14.05
N ARG A 158 -7.02 -13.22 -12.92
CA ARG A 158 -7.02 -14.48 -12.13
C ARG A 158 -5.61 -14.89 -11.71
N MET A 159 -4.84 -13.92 -11.24
CA MET A 159 -3.46 -14.10 -10.82
C MET A 159 -3.32 -13.97 -9.31
N LYS A 160 -2.32 -14.61 -8.75
CA LYS A 160 -1.85 -14.34 -7.39
C LYS A 160 -0.53 -13.59 -7.48
N GLY A 161 -0.47 -12.41 -6.85
CA GLY A 161 0.75 -11.64 -6.71
C GLY A 161 1.29 -11.72 -5.29
N MET A 162 2.62 -11.73 -5.15
CA MET A 162 3.30 -11.65 -3.86
C MET A 162 4.51 -10.72 -3.96
N VAL A 163 4.75 -9.97 -2.89
CA VAL A 163 5.96 -9.15 -2.70
C VAL A 163 6.52 -9.42 -1.33
N GLY A 164 7.82 -9.65 -1.23
CA GLY A 164 8.55 -9.75 0.03
C GLY A 164 9.39 -8.49 0.24
N ILE A 165 9.25 -7.85 1.41
CA ILE A 165 10.07 -6.72 1.85
C ILE A 165 10.92 -7.24 3.00
N SER A 166 12.24 -7.22 2.83
CA SER A 166 13.18 -7.81 3.79
C SER A 166 14.20 -6.78 4.28
N LEU A 167 14.57 -6.90 5.52
CA LEU A 167 15.74 -6.28 6.14
C LEU A 167 16.61 -7.37 6.79
#